data_a59acd2154e8c7869557e8f8d4d2ce7b
#
_entry.id   a59acd2154e8c7869557e8f8d4d2ce7b
#
_cell.length_a   1.000
_cell.length_b   1.000
_cell.length_c   1.000
_cell.angle_alpha   90.00
_cell.angle_beta   90.00
_cell.angle_gamma   90.00
#
_symmetry.space_group_name_H-M   'P 1'
#
loop_
_entity.id
_entity.type
_entity.pdbx_description
1 polymer ?
#
loop_
_entity_poly.entity_id
_entity_poly.type
_entity_poly.pdbx_seq_one_letter_code
_entity_poly.pdbx_strand_id
1 'polypeptide(L)'
;MDLSIVIPVYNEVESIQELTEWIVRVCTMNKLSYEIILVDDGSSDGSWERIISMAGNNNCVKGCRFRRNYGKAAAIHTGFGEASGEVVITMDSDLQDSPDEIPELYKMIITDGYDLVSGWKKKRYDPFIKRITSKFYNGTARWASGIKLHDFNCGLKAYRLEVVKSIEVFGEMHRYIPMLAKEAGFRRIGEKIVEHHARKYGVTKYGLDRFVKGYLDLLTVGFITRFGKSPMHLFGSLGTLMFLIGFSMAGYLGVRKLVFVAHHLKAPLVTSSPFFFIGLTVMIIGSLLFLTGFLGELINRNSSERNSYLIREKVNI
;
A
#
# COMPACT_ATOMS: atom_id res chain seq x y z
N MET A 1 -9.82 -22.82 12.25
CA MET A 1 -8.38 -22.74 11.93
C MET A 1 -7.84 -21.48 12.59
N ASP A 2 -6.70 -21.58 13.29
CA ASP A 2 -6.17 -20.46 14.08
C ASP A 2 -5.41 -19.47 13.18
N LEU A 3 -4.57 -20.02 12.26
CA LEU A 3 -3.62 -19.22 11.49
C LEU A 3 -3.68 -19.47 9.98
N SER A 4 -3.57 -18.40 9.21
CA SER A 4 -3.18 -18.41 7.78
C SER A 4 -1.87 -17.64 7.60
N ILE A 5 -0.82 -18.31 7.13
CA ILE A 5 0.47 -17.68 6.87
C ILE A 5 0.60 -17.43 5.36
N VAL A 6 0.58 -16.18 4.95
CA VAL A 6 0.66 -15.75 3.54
C VAL A 6 2.08 -15.37 3.19
N ILE A 7 2.67 -16.06 2.21
CA ILE A 7 4.06 -15.89 1.81
C ILE A 7 4.11 -15.62 0.30
N PRO A 8 4.40 -14.37 -0.12
CA PRO A 8 4.69 -14.07 -1.52
C PRO A 8 6.05 -14.65 -1.91
N VAL A 9 6.11 -15.36 -3.04
CA VAL A 9 7.30 -16.03 -3.55
C VAL A 9 7.66 -15.49 -4.93
N TYR A 10 8.92 -15.14 -5.15
CA TYR A 10 9.44 -14.79 -6.48
C TYR A 10 10.92 -15.14 -6.60
N ASN A 11 11.23 -16.24 -7.29
CA ASN A 11 12.58 -16.78 -7.46
C ASN A 11 13.29 -16.97 -6.11
N GLU A 12 12.75 -17.85 -5.27
CA GLU A 12 13.24 -18.14 -3.92
C GLU A 12 13.25 -19.67 -3.65
N VAL A 13 13.59 -20.48 -4.67
CA VAL A 13 13.59 -21.96 -4.59
C VAL A 13 14.45 -22.51 -3.46
N GLU A 14 15.52 -21.82 -3.08
CA GLU A 14 16.49 -22.24 -2.05
C GLU A 14 15.97 -22.03 -0.61
N SER A 15 15.11 -21.03 -0.40
CA SER A 15 14.67 -20.60 0.95
C SER A 15 13.31 -21.13 1.35
N ILE A 16 12.37 -21.34 0.39
CA ILE A 16 10.97 -21.63 0.71
C ILE A 16 10.76 -22.96 1.45
N GLN A 17 11.57 -23.97 1.20
CA GLN A 17 11.45 -25.24 1.91
C GLN A 17 11.85 -25.09 3.38
N GLU A 18 13.02 -24.52 3.65
CA GLU A 18 13.52 -24.29 5.01
C GLU A 18 12.55 -23.40 5.82
N LEU A 19 12.02 -22.36 5.17
CA LEU A 19 11.02 -21.48 5.80
C LEU A 19 9.75 -22.24 6.16
N THR A 20 9.22 -23.03 5.21
CA THR A 20 7.98 -23.82 5.43
C THR A 20 8.16 -24.82 6.56
N GLU A 21 9.27 -25.55 6.59
CA GLU A 21 9.60 -26.51 7.66
C GLU A 21 9.73 -25.81 9.02
N TRP A 22 10.31 -24.62 9.06
CA TRP A 22 10.42 -23.82 10.30
C TRP A 22 9.05 -23.39 10.80
N ILE A 23 8.19 -22.87 9.92
CA ILE A 23 6.80 -22.49 10.27
C ILE A 23 6.03 -23.70 10.81
N VAL A 24 6.09 -24.84 10.12
CA VAL A 24 5.43 -26.09 10.56
C VAL A 24 5.86 -26.47 11.94
N ARG A 25 7.17 -26.46 12.21
CA ARG A 25 7.73 -26.78 13.55
C ARG A 25 7.18 -25.82 14.62
N VAL A 26 7.20 -24.52 14.38
CA VAL A 26 6.74 -23.50 15.33
C VAL A 26 5.24 -23.66 15.62
N CYS A 27 4.41 -23.81 14.59
CA CYS A 27 2.98 -23.99 14.76
C CYS A 27 2.63 -25.28 15.52
N THR A 28 3.30 -26.39 15.17
CA THR A 28 3.10 -27.70 15.86
C THR A 28 3.51 -27.65 17.33
N MET A 29 4.65 -27.05 17.63
CA MET A 29 5.12 -26.90 19.03
C MET A 29 4.15 -26.07 19.88
N ASN A 30 3.49 -25.08 19.29
CA ASN A 30 2.53 -24.21 19.97
C ASN A 30 1.07 -24.70 19.85
N LYS A 31 0.83 -25.87 19.25
CA LYS A 31 -0.50 -26.50 19.07
C LYS A 31 -1.49 -25.58 18.33
N LEU A 32 -1.00 -24.78 17.38
CA LEU A 32 -1.82 -23.91 16.54
C LEU A 32 -2.24 -24.68 15.29
N SER A 33 -3.53 -24.64 14.95
CA SER A 33 -4.01 -25.12 13.65
C SER A 33 -3.70 -24.07 12.58
N TYR A 34 -3.09 -24.48 11.46
CA TYR A 34 -2.55 -23.53 10.49
C TYR A 34 -2.71 -23.98 9.04
N GLU A 35 -2.64 -23.02 8.16
CA GLU A 35 -2.40 -23.18 6.72
C GLU A 35 -1.27 -22.24 6.29
N ILE A 36 -0.47 -22.67 5.33
CA ILE A 36 0.60 -21.90 4.71
C ILE A 36 0.23 -21.68 3.25
N ILE A 37 0.03 -20.43 2.87
CA ILE A 37 -0.41 -20.04 1.52
C ILE A 37 0.78 -19.38 0.80
N LEU A 38 1.40 -20.16 -0.11
CA LEU A 38 2.53 -19.73 -0.92
C LEU A 38 1.99 -19.18 -2.25
N VAL A 39 2.20 -17.89 -2.50
CA VAL A 39 1.75 -17.26 -3.75
C VAL A 39 2.96 -16.96 -4.62
N ASP A 40 3.14 -17.79 -5.67
CA ASP A 40 4.22 -17.67 -6.65
C ASP A 40 3.90 -16.57 -7.67
N ASP A 41 4.67 -15.50 -7.63
CA ASP A 41 4.52 -14.33 -8.50
C ASP A 41 5.22 -14.53 -9.86
N GLY A 42 5.01 -15.71 -10.46
CA GLY A 42 5.54 -16.04 -11.79
C GLY A 42 7.04 -16.35 -11.80
N SER A 43 7.53 -17.12 -10.82
CA SER A 43 8.92 -17.56 -10.75
C SER A 43 9.35 -18.40 -11.94
N SER A 44 10.66 -18.36 -12.24
CA SER A 44 11.32 -19.09 -13.31
C SER A 44 12.46 -20.01 -12.84
N ASP A 45 12.69 -20.10 -11.51
CA ASP A 45 13.83 -20.79 -10.89
C ASP A 45 13.50 -22.19 -10.32
N GLY A 46 12.27 -22.70 -10.53
CA GLY A 46 11.81 -23.96 -9.93
C GLY A 46 11.08 -23.80 -8.59
N SER A 47 10.80 -22.55 -8.15
CA SER A 47 10.04 -22.29 -6.92
C SER A 47 8.65 -22.95 -6.95
N TRP A 48 7.95 -22.89 -8.09
CA TRP A 48 6.62 -23.51 -8.21
C TRP A 48 6.63 -25.02 -8.08
N GLU A 49 7.57 -25.70 -8.72
CA GLU A 49 7.76 -27.15 -8.62
C GLU A 49 8.05 -27.57 -7.18
N ARG A 50 8.79 -26.75 -6.44
CA ARG A 50 9.04 -26.95 -5.01
C ARG A 50 7.75 -26.78 -4.19
N ILE A 51 6.91 -25.79 -4.48
CA ILE A 51 5.62 -25.58 -3.81
C ILE A 51 4.70 -26.79 -4.03
N ILE A 52 4.59 -27.30 -5.28
CA ILE A 52 3.79 -28.49 -5.58
C ILE A 52 4.27 -29.70 -4.75
N SER A 53 5.59 -29.92 -4.69
CA SER A 53 6.17 -31.01 -3.92
C SER A 53 5.84 -30.93 -2.42
N MET A 54 5.93 -29.71 -1.84
CA MET A 54 5.58 -29.50 -0.43
C MET A 54 4.09 -29.67 -0.17
N ALA A 55 3.23 -29.19 -1.04
CA ALA A 55 1.77 -29.33 -0.94
C ALA A 55 1.31 -30.80 -1.07
N GLY A 56 2.01 -31.59 -1.90
CA GLY A 56 1.76 -33.04 -2.00
C GLY A 56 2.13 -33.82 -0.72
N ASN A 57 3.06 -33.33 0.06
CA ASN A 57 3.49 -33.96 1.32
C ASN A 57 2.77 -33.41 2.57
N ASN A 58 2.15 -32.24 2.49
CA ASN A 58 1.48 -31.60 3.62
C ASN A 58 0.24 -30.82 3.15
N ASN A 59 -0.93 -31.28 3.50
CA ASN A 59 -2.22 -30.68 3.16
C ASN A 59 -2.41 -29.26 3.75
N CYS A 60 -1.63 -28.87 4.76
CA CYS A 60 -1.65 -27.51 5.30
C CYS A 60 -0.89 -26.53 4.42
N VAL A 61 -0.12 -27.00 3.42
CA VAL A 61 0.58 -26.17 2.45
C VAL A 61 -0.29 -26.02 1.21
N LYS A 62 -0.58 -24.79 0.87
CA LYS A 62 -1.39 -24.39 -0.28
C LYS A 62 -0.56 -23.53 -1.23
N GLY A 63 -0.81 -23.63 -2.51
CA GLY A 63 -0.08 -22.86 -3.51
C GLY A 63 -0.98 -22.23 -4.56
N CYS A 64 -0.61 -21.01 -4.97
CA CYS A 64 -1.21 -20.30 -6.10
C CYS A 64 -0.10 -19.71 -6.96
N ARG A 65 -0.16 -19.91 -8.29
CA ARG A 65 0.84 -19.38 -9.23
C ARG A 65 0.21 -18.39 -10.22
N PHE A 66 0.83 -17.24 -10.37
CA PHE A 66 0.47 -16.28 -11.40
C PHE A 66 1.07 -16.63 -12.76
N ARG A 67 0.43 -16.19 -13.84
CA ARG A 67 0.93 -16.37 -15.21
C ARG A 67 2.18 -15.53 -15.51
N ARG A 68 2.37 -14.42 -14.81
CA ARG A 68 3.52 -13.51 -14.90
C ARG A 68 3.72 -12.79 -13.56
N ASN A 69 4.81 -12.08 -13.41
CA ASN A 69 5.04 -11.22 -12.26
C ASN A 69 4.04 -10.05 -12.25
N TYR A 70 3.25 -9.93 -11.17
CA TYR A 70 2.34 -8.82 -10.88
C TYR A 70 2.78 -7.99 -9.67
N GLY A 71 3.82 -8.42 -8.96
CA GLY A 71 4.39 -7.77 -7.80
C GLY A 71 3.86 -8.29 -6.46
N LYS A 72 4.62 -7.98 -5.40
CA LYS A 72 4.39 -8.49 -4.04
C LYS A 72 2.99 -8.16 -3.51
N ALA A 73 2.45 -6.98 -3.83
CA ALA A 73 1.13 -6.57 -3.36
C ALA A 73 0.01 -7.46 -3.93
N ALA A 74 0.12 -7.84 -5.22
CA ALA A 74 -0.81 -8.76 -5.86
C ALA A 74 -0.78 -10.14 -5.20
N ALA A 75 0.43 -10.66 -4.91
CA ALA A 75 0.60 -11.94 -4.24
C ALA A 75 0.00 -11.93 -2.81
N ILE A 76 0.22 -10.87 -2.04
CA ILE A 76 -0.37 -10.71 -0.71
C ILE A 76 -1.90 -10.61 -0.81
N HIS A 77 -2.45 -9.83 -1.75
CA HIS A 77 -3.89 -9.69 -1.93
C HIS A 77 -4.56 -11.02 -2.27
N THR A 78 -3.98 -11.78 -3.19
CA THR A 78 -4.47 -13.12 -3.53
C THR A 78 -4.41 -14.07 -2.33
N GLY A 79 -3.30 -14.06 -1.57
CA GLY A 79 -3.19 -14.84 -0.35
C GLY A 79 -4.21 -14.43 0.72
N PHE A 80 -4.53 -13.15 0.85
CA PHE A 80 -5.60 -12.67 1.73
C PHE A 80 -6.99 -13.15 1.30
N GLY A 81 -7.22 -13.27 0.00
CA GLY A 81 -8.44 -13.87 -0.55
C GLY A 81 -8.62 -15.33 -0.13
N GLU A 82 -7.57 -16.12 -0.18
CA GLU A 82 -7.55 -17.56 0.14
C GLU A 82 -7.46 -17.87 1.65
N ALA A 83 -7.07 -16.88 2.48
CA ALA A 83 -6.90 -17.07 3.92
C ALA A 83 -8.23 -17.35 4.63
N SER A 84 -8.23 -18.35 5.53
CA SER A 84 -9.40 -18.80 6.32
C SER A 84 -9.16 -18.83 7.84
N GLY A 85 -7.92 -18.66 8.30
CA GLY A 85 -7.55 -18.61 9.72
C GLY A 85 -8.04 -17.33 10.40
N GLU A 86 -8.34 -17.40 11.69
CA GLU A 86 -8.79 -16.26 12.51
C GLU A 86 -7.75 -15.14 12.54
N VAL A 87 -6.46 -15.52 12.54
CA VAL A 87 -5.32 -14.60 12.40
C VAL A 87 -4.60 -14.89 11.10
N VAL A 88 -4.34 -13.83 10.34
CA VAL A 88 -3.54 -13.91 9.11
C VAL A 88 -2.17 -13.29 9.37
N ILE A 89 -1.10 -13.98 8.99
CA ILE A 89 0.27 -13.47 9.13
C ILE A 89 0.91 -13.39 7.74
N THR A 90 1.44 -12.22 7.38
CA THR A 90 2.31 -12.10 6.21
C THR A 90 3.77 -12.27 6.61
N MET A 91 4.56 -12.93 5.77
CA MET A 91 5.99 -13.15 5.97
C MET A 91 6.73 -13.17 4.64
N ASP A 92 7.96 -12.66 4.60
CA ASP A 92 8.80 -12.71 3.42
C ASP A 92 9.46 -14.09 3.25
N SER A 93 9.67 -14.53 2.01
CA SER A 93 10.19 -15.88 1.68
C SER A 93 11.72 -16.01 1.85
N ASP A 94 12.44 -14.94 2.22
CA ASP A 94 13.91 -14.86 2.18
C ASP A 94 14.64 -15.24 3.49
N LEU A 95 13.92 -15.85 4.45
CA LEU A 95 14.43 -16.27 5.78
C LEU A 95 14.97 -15.12 6.66
N GLN A 96 14.65 -13.85 6.33
CA GLN A 96 15.07 -12.72 7.15
C GLN A 96 14.17 -12.48 8.36
N ASP A 97 12.90 -12.85 8.26
CA ASP A 97 11.92 -12.78 9.36
C ASP A 97 11.86 -14.12 10.09
N SER A 98 11.85 -14.10 11.43
CA SER A 98 11.81 -15.31 12.26
C SER A 98 10.37 -15.83 12.43
N PRO A 99 10.06 -17.08 12.02
CA PRO A 99 8.80 -17.73 12.37
C PRO A 99 8.54 -17.90 13.88
N ASP A 100 9.59 -17.84 14.70
CA ASP A 100 9.44 -17.96 16.16
C ASP A 100 8.64 -16.80 16.78
N GLU A 101 8.44 -15.71 16.03
CA GLU A 101 7.60 -14.57 16.41
C GLU A 101 6.08 -14.84 16.28
N ILE A 102 5.69 -15.89 15.54
CA ILE A 102 4.29 -16.23 15.23
C ILE A 102 3.43 -16.38 16.48
N PRO A 103 3.82 -17.14 17.52
CA PRO A 103 2.95 -17.36 18.67
C PRO A 103 2.63 -16.08 19.44
N GLU A 104 3.60 -15.18 19.58
CA GLU A 104 3.38 -13.91 20.27
C GLU A 104 2.54 -12.93 19.44
N LEU A 105 2.77 -12.88 18.12
CA LEU A 105 1.93 -12.11 17.21
C LEU A 105 0.47 -12.59 17.23
N TYR A 106 0.26 -13.91 17.24
CA TYR A 106 -1.06 -14.51 17.39
C TYR A 106 -1.72 -14.07 18.71
N LYS A 107 -1.00 -14.17 19.83
CA LYS A 107 -1.48 -13.76 21.15
C LYS A 107 -1.88 -12.26 21.17
N MET A 108 -1.08 -11.40 20.58
CA MET A 108 -1.39 -9.97 20.51
C MET A 108 -2.72 -9.69 19.77
N ILE A 109 -3.02 -10.45 18.71
CA ILE A 109 -4.28 -10.30 17.99
C ILE A 109 -5.44 -10.84 18.83
N ILE A 110 -5.34 -12.08 19.34
CA ILE A 110 -6.45 -12.78 19.99
C ILE A 110 -6.66 -12.30 21.43
N THR A 111 -5.59 -12.24 22.21
CA THR A 111 -5.67 -11.95 23.66
C THR A 111 -5.65 -10.45 23.92
N ASP A 112 -4.69 -9.73 23.32
CA ASP A 112 -4.56 -8.29 23.57
C ASP A 112 -5.54 -7.48 22.69
N GLY A 113 -6.19 -8.11 21.72
CA GLY A 113 -7.26 -7.56 20.91
C GLY A 113 -6.82 -6.53 19.89
N TYR A 114 -5.59 -6.59 19.37
CA TYR A 114 -5.17 -5.76 18.25
C TYR A 114 -5.87 -6.20 16.96
N ASP A 115 -6.14 -5.22 16.08
CA ASP A 115 -6.66 -5.48 14.74
C ASP A 115 -5.51 -5.85 13.80
N LEU A 116 -4.36 -5.17 13.98
CA LEU A 116 -3.14 -5.37 13.21
C LEU A 116 -1.91 -5.15 14.11
N VAL A 117 -0.90 -6.02 13.97
CA VAL A 117 0.40 -5.87 14.62
C VAL A 117 1.49 -5.90 13.54
N SER A 118 2.31 -4.86 13.47
CA SER A 118 3.47 -4.79 12.55
C SER A 118 4.75 -5.17 13.29
N GLY A 119 5.61 -5.96 12.66
CA GLY A 119 6.95 -6.16 13.17
C GLY A 119 7.78 -4.87 13.10
N TRP A 120 8.67 -4.69 14.07
CA TRP A 120 9.68 -3.63 14.09
C TRP A 120 11.08 -4.22 14.15
N LYS A 121 11.81 -4.11 13.04
CA LYS A 121 13.23 -4.54 12.92
C LYS A 121 14.13 -3.49 13.58
N LYS A 122 14.24 -3.53 14.92
CA LYS A 122 15.02 -2.55 15.70
C LYS A 122 16.51 -2.64 15.39
N LYS A 123 17.05 -3.84 15.27
CA LYS A 123 18.45 -4.10 14.81
C LYS A 123 18.40 -4.47 13.33
N ARG A 124 18.92 -3.62 12.45
CA ARG A 124 18.98 -3.86 11.02
C ARG A 124 20.43 -4.03 10.58
N TYR A 125 20.69 -5.08 9.83
CA TYR A 125 21.99 -5.35 9.19
C TYR A 125 22.11 -4.70 7.79
N ASP A 126 21.23 -3.72 7.50
CA ASP A 126 21.19 -3.01 6.22
C ASP A 126 22.29 -1.95 6.09
N PRO A 127 22.79 -1.66 4.85
CA PRO A 127 23.75 -0.57 4.57
C PRO A 127 23.24 0.80 5.08
N PHE A 128 24.20 1.68 5.45
CA PHE A 128 23.93 2.97 6.07
C PHE A 128 22.95 3.86 5.28
N ILE A 129 23.11 3.94 3.95
CA ILE A 129 22.22 4.72 3.06
C ILE A 129 20.77 4.21 3.15
N LYS A 130 20.59 2.89 3.16
CA LYS A 130 19.25 2.26 3.24
C LYS A 130 18.57 2.52 4.60
N ARG A 131 19.35 2.71 5.66
CA ARG A 131 18.85 3.05 7.00
C ARG A 131 18.34 4.49 7.09
N ILE A 132 19.04 5.46 6.46
CA ILE A 132 18.62 6.88 6.45
C ILE A 132 17.34 7.05 5.62
N THR A 133 17.31 6.49 4.41
CA THR A 133 16.14 6.56 3.52
C THR A 133 14.91 5.92 4.15
N SER A 134 15.08 4.79 4.85
CA SER A 134 13.99 4.13 5.58
C SER A 134 13.48 4.96 6.76
N LYS A 135 14.36 5.66 7.50
CA LYS A 135 13.94 6.56 8.59
C LYS A 135 13.11 7.75 8.09
N PHE A 136 13.55 8.38 7.00
CA PHE A 136 12.81 9.49 6.39
C PHE A 136 11.43 9.02 5.89
N TYR A 137 11.40 7.89 5.18
CA TYR A 137 10.16 7.27 4.69
C TYR A 137 9.19 6.94 5.84
N ASN A 138 9.66 6.26 6.89
CA ASN A 138 8.82 5.92 8.05
C ASN A 138 8.34 7.17 8.81
N GLY A 139 9.16 8.23 8.86
CA GLY A 139 8.78 9.52 9.46
C GLY A 139 7.64 10.19 8.70
N THR A 140 7.73 10.27 7.38
CA THR A 140 6.68 10.85 6.52
C THR A 140 5.41 9.99 6.51
N ALA A 141 5.53 8.66 6.47
CA ALA A 141 4.39 7.74 6.56
C ALA A 141 3.66 7.91 7.91
N ARG A 142 4.39 8.05 9.01
CA ARG A 142 3.84 8.30 10.35
C ARG A 142 3.10 9.63 10.43
N TRP A 143 3.69 10.68 9.89
CA TRP A 143 3.06 12.00 9.85
C TRP A 143 1.78 12.00 9.01
N ALA A 144 1.83 11.42 7.82
CA ALA A 144 0.69 11.37 6.91
C ALA A 144 -0.45 10.48 7.43
N SER A 145 -0.14 9.34 8.08
CA SER A 145 -1.14 8.38 8.56
C SER A 145 -1.64 8.67 9.98
N GLY A 146 -0.83 9.37 10.80
CA GLY A 146 -1.07 9.47 12.24
C GLY A 146 -1.02 8.13 12.98
N ILE A 147 -0.35 7.10 12.40
CA ILE A 147 -0.15 5.78 13.03
C ILE A 147 1.24 5.76 13.66
N LYS A 148 1.34 5.37 14.93
CA LYS A 148 2.60 5.36 15.69
C LYS A 148 3.38 4.06 15.46
N LEU A 149 3.81 3.79 14.21
CA LEU A 149 4.69 2.67 13.87
C LEU A 149 6.10 3.17 13.58
N HIS A 150 7.12 2.42 14.01
CA HIS A 150 8.52 2.69 13.68
C HIS A 150 8.91 2.09 12.33
N ASP A 151 8.26 1.00 11.92
CA ASP A 151 8.57 0.29 10.68
C ASP A 151 7.32 -0.11 9.87
N PHE A 152 6.99 0.69 8.85
CA PHE A 152 5.93 0.35 7.90
C PHE A 152 6.36 -0.72 6.89
N ASN A 153 7.67 -0.88 6.66
CA ASN A 153 8.23 -1.76 5.62
C ASN A 153 8.46 -3.19 6.08
N CYS A 154 8.25 -3.53 7.35
CA CYS A 154 8.40 -4.89 7.82
C CYS A 154 7.46 -5.83 7.08
N GLY A 155 7.97 -6.96 6.55
CA GLY A 155 7.18 -8.00 5.88
C GLY A 155 6.32 -8.78 6.85
N LEU A 156 6.87 -9.01 8.07
CA LEU A 156 6.19 -9.74 9.12
C LEU A 156 5.12 -8.86 9.79
N LYS A 157 3.86 -9.20 9.56
CA LYS A 157 2.70 -8.54 10.15
C LYS A 157 1.61 -9.57 10.44
N ALA A 158 0.87 -9.36 11.53
CA ALA A 158 -0.30 -10.15 11.89
C ALA A 158 -1.57 -9.28 11.81
N TYR A 159 -2.66 -9.90 11.41
CA TYR A 159 -3.96 -9.26 11.18
C TYR A 159 -5.10 -10.14 11.66
N ARG A 160 -6.20 -9.56 12.10
CA ARG A 160 -7.48 -10.27 12.15
C ARG A 160 -7.94 -10.60 10.74
N LEU A 161 -8.62 -11.71 10.56
CA LEU A 161 -9.18 -12.10 9.26
C LEU A 161 -10.06 -10.99 8.65
N GLU A 162 -10.87 -10.34 9.48
CA GLU A 162 -11.75 -9.23 9.05
C GLU A 162 -10.98 -8.08 8.40
N VAL A 163 -9.78 -7.76 8.91
CA VAL A 163 -8.93 -6.70 8.34
C VAL A 163 -8.54 -7.04 6.90
N VAL A 164 -8.00 -8.24 6.68
CA VAL A 164 -7.51 -8.63 5.36
C VAL A 164 -8.63 -8.80 4.34
N LYS A 165 -9.83 -9.19 4.79
CA LYS A 165 -11.02 -9.30 3.92
C LYS A 165 -11.67 -7.94 3.62
N SER A 166 -11.35 -6.88 4.38
CA SER A 166 -11.94 -5.54 4.22
C SER A 166 -11.06 -4.57 3.43
N ILE A 167 -9.81 -4.95 3.12
CA ILE A 167 -8.86 -4.06 2.43
C ILE A 167 -8.47 -4.60 1.06
N GLU A 168 -8.26 -3.69 0.13
CA GLU A 168 -7.70 -4.01 -1.19
C GLU A 168 -6.22 -3.60 -1.22
N VAL A 169 -5.34 -4.55 -1.59
CA VAL A 169 -3.90 -4.32 -1.69
C VAL A 169 -3.47 -4.44 -3.16
N PHE A 170 -3.04 -3.35 -3.78
CA PHE A 170 -2.61 -3.31 -5.18
C PHE A 170 -1.36 -2.44 -5.38
N GLY A 171 -0.71 -2.54 -6.54
CA GLY A 171 0.50 -1.77 -6.86
C GLY A 171 1.62 -2.00 -5.83
N GLU A 172 2.10 -0.95 -5.18
CA GLU A 172 3.12 -1.03 -4.12
C GLU A 172 2.52 -0.87 -2.71
N MET A 173 1.20 -1.03 -2.55
CA MET A 173 0.49 -0.76 -1.28
C MET A 173 0.75 -1.75 -0.15
N HIS A 174 1.48 -2.84 -0.38
CA HIS A 174 1.84 -3.81 0.66
C HIS A 174 2.52 -3.18 1.89
N ARG A 175 3.18 -2.03 1.73
CA ARG A 175 3.82 -1.26 2.83
C ARG A 175 2.81 -0.44 3.62
N TYR A 176 1.70 -0.10 3.01
CA TYR A 176 0.68 0.80 3.54
C TYR A 176 -0.55 0.08 4.09
N ILE A 177 -0.50 -1.25 4.20
CA ILE A 177 -1.58 -2.05 4.78
C ILE A 177 -2.05 -1.49 6.14
N PRO A 178 -1.18 -1.02 7.07
CA PRO A 178 -1.65 -0.38 8.30
C PRO A 178 -2.51 0.87 8.05
N MET A 179 -2.22 1.63 6.99
CA MET A 179 -3.01 2.81 6.63
C MET A 179 -4.36 2.40 6.06
N LEU A 180 -4.39 1.40 5.16
CA LEU A 180 -5.62 0.85 4.58
C LEU A 180 -6.52 0.26 5.67
N ALA A 181 -5.95 -0.47 6.63
CA ALA A 181 -6.67 -0.99 7.79
C ALA A 181 -7.30 0.12 8.64
N LYS A 182 -6.54 1.18 8.94
CA LYS A 182 -7.06 2.34 9.68
C LYS A 182 -8.22 3.03 8.96
N GLU A 183 -8.16 3.16 7.64
CA GLU A 183 -9.23 3.73 6.82
C GLU A 183 -10.47 2.84 6.76
N ALA A 184 -10.28 1.52 6.76
CA ALA A 184 -11.38 0.57 6.86
C ALA A 184 -12.03 0.55 8.26
N GLY A 185 -11.48 1.32 9.23
CA GLY A 185 -12.05 1.48 10.57
C GLY A 185 -11.31 0.70 11.67
N PHE A 186 -10.29 -0.07 11.34
CA PHE A 186 -9.49 -0.84 12.29
C PHE A 186 -8.43 0.05 12.93
N ARG A 187 -8.62 0.42 14.20
CA ARG A 187 -7.81 1.45 14.89
C ARG A 187 -6.82 0.89 15.89
N ARG A 188 -6.97 -0.37 16.33
CA ARG A 188 -6.07 -1.00 17.30
C ARG A 188 -4.85 -1.58 16.59
N ILE A 189 -3.97 -0.70 16.13
CA ILE A 189 -2.75 -1.05 15.40
C ILE A 189 -1.58 -0.99 16.38
N GLY A 190 -0.90 -2.15 16.54
CA GLY A 190 0.24 -2.33 17.42
C GLY A 190 1.54 -2.57 16.67
N GLU A 191 2.64 -2.60 17.41
CA GLU A 191 3.96 -2.91 16.90
C GLU A 191 4.70 -3.85 17.88
N LYS A 192 5.43 -4.81 17.34
CA LYS A 192 6.27 -5.75 18.09
C LYS A 192 7.71 -5.70 17.59
N ILE A 193 8.68 -5.59 18.50
CA ILE A 193 10.09 -5.77 18.13
C ILE A 193 10.28 -7.23 17.73
N VAL A 194 10.75 -7.45 16.50
CA VAL A 194 10.97 -8.78 15.92
C VAL A 194 12.44 -9.00 15.60
N GLU A 195 12.84 -10.27 15.67
CA GLU A 195 14.17 -10.67 15.31
C GLU A 195 14.36 -10.64 13.78
N HIS A 196 15.50 -10.15 13.34
CA HIS A 196 15.83 -10.03 11.92
C HIS A 196 17.17 -10.67 11.63
N HIS A 197 17.14 -11.67 10.76
CA HIS A 197 18.34 -12.41 10.34
C HIS A 197 18.99 -11.80 9.10
N ALA A 198 20.28 -12.04 8.93
CA ALA A 198 20.95 -11.73 7.67
C ALA A 198 20.41 -12.65 6.57
N ARG A 199 20.28 -12.14 5.35
CA ARG A 199 19.84 -12.92 4.19
C ARG A 199 20.80 -14.10 3.96
N LYS A 200 20.26 -15.33 3.88
CA LYS A 200 21.05 -16.55 3.72
C LYS A 200 21.26 -16.90 2.24
N TYR A 201 20.25 -16.69 1.40
CA TYR A 201 20.25 -17.05 -0.02
C TYR A 201 19.89 -15.85 -0.91
N GLY A 202 20.34 -15.90 -2.18
CA GLY A 202 20.00 -14.94 -3.22
C GLY A 202 20.71 -13.59 -3.11
N VAL A 203 20.51 -12.73 -4.12
CA VAL A 203 21.08 -11.38 -4.22
C VAL A 203 20.00 -10.32 -4.03
N THR A 204 20.39 -9.19 -3.46
CA THR A 204 19.47 -8.05 -3.27
C THR A 204 19.07 -7.47 -4.63
N LYS A 205 17.80 -7.63 -5.01
CA LYS A 205 17.23 -7.22 -6.31
C LYS A 205 16.86 -5.72 -6.39
N TYR A 206 17.43 -4.84 -5.54
CA TYR A 206 16.95 -3.46 -5.38
C TYR A 206 18.00 -2.40 -5.72
N GLY A 207 17.67 -1.53 -6.71
CA GLY A 207 18.46 -0.37 -7.14
C GLY A 207 18.01 0.97 -6.55
N LEU A 208 18.67 2.08 -6.93
CA LEU A 208 18.40 3.47 -6.51
C LEU A 208 17.01 3.98 -6.96
N ASP A 209 16.43 3.43 -8.04
CA ASP A 209 15.08 3.74 -8.53
C ASP A 209 13.98 3.59 -7.45
N ARG A 210 14.26 2.78 -6.43
CA ARG A 210 13.31 2.55 -5.33
C ARG A 210 13.05 3.79 -4.48
N PHE A 211 13.99 4.72 -4.42
CA PHE A 211 13.82 5.94 -3.63
C PHE A 211 12.79 6.87 -4.27
N VAL A 212 12.89 7.09 -5.57
CA VAL A 212 11.93 7.93 -6.33
C VAL A 212 10.56 7.27 -6.35
N LYS A 213 10.51 5.96 -6.61
CA LYS A 213 9.25 5.19 -6.57
C LYS A 213 8.62 5.24 -5.18
N GLY A 214 9.39 5.02 -4.12
CA GLY A 214 8.87 5.07 -2.74
C GLY A 214 8.33 6.44 -2.33
N TYR A 215 8.89 7.53 -2.83
CA TYR A 215 8.36 8.87 -2.59
C TYR A 215 7.05 9.12 -3.37
N LEU A 216 7.00 8.72 -4.63
CA LEU A 216 5.77 8.79 -5.44
C LEU A 216 4.67 7.91 -4.86
N ASP A 217 5.02 6.71 -4.37
CA ASP A 217 4.08 5.81 -3.70
C ASP A 217 3.51 6.45 -2.42
N LEU A 218 4.35 7.14 -1.63
CA LEU A 218 3.89 7.84 -0.43
C LEU A 218 2.90 8.95 -0.77
N LEU A 219 3.18 9.76 -1.80
CA LEU A 219 2.25 10.79 -2.29
C LEU A 219 0.95 10.16 -2.78
N THR A 220 1.05 9.08 -3.56
CA THR A 220 -0.10 8.36 -4.11
C THR A 220 -0.96 7.78 -2.99
N VAL A 221 -0.35 7.12 -2.01
CA VAL A 221 -1.09 6.54 -0.88
C VAL A 221 -1.67 7.64 0.00
N GLY A 222 -0.91 8.68 0.33
CA GLY A 222 -1.44 9.82 1.09
C GLY A 222 -2.62 10.49 0.38
N PHE A 223 -2.58 10.56 -0.96
CA PHE A 223 -3.69 11.06 -1.76
C PHE A 223 -4.88 10.10 -1.75
N ILE A 224 -4.65 8.80 -2.05
CA ILE A 224 -5.72 7.80 -2.12
C ILE A 224 -6.39 7.61 -0.75
N THR A 225 -5.62 7.56 0.33
CA THR A 225 -6.18 7.39 1.68
C THR A 225 -7.02 8.59 2.11
N ARG A 226 -6.65 9.80 1.73
CA ARG A 226 -7.38 11.01 2.13
C ARG A 226 -8.48 11.43 1.17
N PHE A 227 -8.27 11.22 -0.14
CA PHE A 227 -9.14 11.72 -1.20
C PHE A 227 -9.60 10.64 -2.20
N GLY A 228 -9.12 9.39 -2.05
CA GLY A 228 -9.41 8.30 -2.98
C GLY A 228 -10.90 7.96 -3.09
N LYS A 229 -11.67 8.16 -2.00
CA LYS A 229 -13.13 7.97 -2.01
C LYS A 229 -13.89 9.16 -2.59
N SER A 230 -13.28 10.37 -2.60
CA SER A 230 -13.94 11.61 -3.02
C SER A 230 -12.91 12.60 -3.59
N PRO A 231 -12.31 12.31 -4.76
CA PRO A 231 -11.35 13.21 -5.42
C PRO A 231 -11.94 14.59 -5.69
N MET A 232 -13.26 14.66 -5.90
CA MET A 232 -14.02 15.90 -6.11
C MET A 232 -13.89 16.87 -4.93
N HIS A 233 -13.76 16.39 -3.69
CA HIS A 233 -13.61 17.29 -2.52
C HIS A 233 -12.30 18.08 -2.57
N LEU A 234 -11.21 17.51 -3.05
CA LEU A 234 -9.94 18.25 -3.17
C LEU A 234 -9.91 19.09 -4.44
N PHE A 235 -10.01 18.45 -5.59
CA PHE A 235 -9.84 19.12 -6.87
C PHE A 235 -11.00 20.07 -7.21
N GLY A 236 -12.23 19.68 -6.88
CA GLY A 236 -13.41 20.49 -7.07
C GLY A 236 -13.42 21.75 -6.21
N SER A 237 -13.10 21.64 -4.90
CA SER A 237 -13.04 22.81 -4.02
C SER A 237 -11.92 23.78 -4.39
N LEU A 238 -10.71 23.26 -4.65
CA LEU A 238 -9.57 24.07 -5.08
C LEU A 238 -9.85 24.70 -6.45
N GLY A 239 -10.40 23.94 -7.39
CA GLY A 239 -10.77 24.41 -8.74
C GLY A 239 -11.81 25.51 -8.68
N THR A 240 -12.86 25.35 -7.89
CA THR A 240 -13.90 26.38 -7.69
C THR A 240 -13.31 27.65 -7.07
N LEU A 241 -12.47 27.51 -6.03
CA LEU A 241 -11.82 28.66 -5.39
C LEU A 241 -10.95 29.45 -6.41
N MET A 242 -10.10 28.74 -7.17
CA MET A 242 -9.26 29.38 -8.19
C MET A 242 -10.10 30.04 -9.28
N PHE A 243 -11.17 29.37 -9.74
CA PHE A 243 -12.07 29.95 -10.73
C PHE A 243 -12.70 31.26 -10.21
N LEU A 244 -13.20 31.30 -8.98
CA LEU A 244 -13.79 32.48 -8.37
C LEU A 244 -12.77 33.62 -8.18
N ILE A 245 -11.52 33.30 -7.81
CA ILE A 245 -10.45 34.30 -7.71
C ILE A 245 -10.17 34.94 -9.07
N GLY A 246 -9.95 34.11 -10.09
CA GLY A 246 -9.67 34.58 -11.46
C GLY A 246 -10.86 35.37 -12.05
N PHE A 247 -12.10 34.91 -11.83
CA PHE A 247 -13.31 35.60 -12.23
C PHE A 247 -13.45 36.96 -11.53
N SER A 248 -13.17 37.04 -10.22
CA SER A 248 -13.21 38.27 -9.46
C SER A 248 -12.17 39.30 -9.98
N MET A 249 -10.94 38.81 -10.30
CA MET A 249 -9.90 39.66 -10.88
C MET A 249 -10.32 40.22 -12.23
N ALA A 250 -10.82 39.38 -13.13
CA ALA A 250 -11.29 39.82 -14.46
C ALA A 250 -12.52 40.74 -14.33
N GLY A 251 -13.45 40.40 -13.46
CA GLY A 251 -14.64 41.19 -13.18
C GLY A 251 -14.33 42.58 -12.63
N TYR A 252 -13.39 42.67 -11.67
CA TYR A 252 -12.92 43.95 -11.17
C TYR A 252 -12.36 44.87 -12.27
N LEU A 253 -11.54 44.33 -13.16
CA LEU A 253 -10.98 45.09 -14.28
C LEU A 253 -12.07 45.54 -15.26
N GLY A 254 -13.07 44.68 -15.53
CA GLY A 254 -14.24 45.00 -16.33
C GLY A 254 -15.08 46.11 -15.73
N VAL A 255 -15.45 46.00 -14.46
CA VAL A 255 -16.23 47.02 -13.73
C VAL A 255 -15.45 48.35 -13.69
N ARG A 256 -14.16 48.32 -13.37
CA ARG A 256 -13.30 49.52 -13.39
C ARG A 256 -13.34 50.20 -14.75
N LYS A 257 -13.24 49.46 -15.85
CA LYS A 257 -13.35 50.04 -17.23
C LYS A 257 -14.70 50.67 -17.46
N LEU A 258 -15.80 50.00 -17.05
CA LEU A 258 -17.15 50.56 -17.19
C LEU A 258 -17.33 51.88 -16.41
N VAL A 259 -16.80 51.97 -15.21
CA VAL A 259 -16.81 53.20 -14.38
C VAL A 259 -16.05 54.32 -15.09
N PHE A 260 -14.86 54.07 -15.64
CA PHE A 260 -14.09 55.07 -16.38
C PHE A 260 -14.86 55.61 -17.62
N VAL A 261 -15.51 54.66 -18.36
CA VAL A 261 -16.32 55.05 -19.53
C VAL A 261 -17.54 55.86 -19.12
N ALA A 262 -18.23 55.48 -18.04
CA ALA A 262 -19.42 56.21 -17.53
C ALA A 262 -19.08 57.62 -17.07
N HIS A 263 -17.85 57.88 -16.60
CA HIS A 263 -17.37 59.19 -16.23
C HIS A 263 -16.68 59.94 -17.41
N HIS A 264 -16.81 59.47 -18.65
CA HIS A 264 -16.19 60.06 -19.83
C HIS A 264 -14.65 60.19 -19.74
N LEU A 265 -14.00 59.34 -18.90
CA LEU A 265 -12.54 59.30 -18.77
C LEU A 265 -11.93 58.32 -19.79
N LYS A 266 -10.69 58.58 -20.22
CA LYS A 266 -9.95 57.61 -21.03
C LYS A 266 -9.73 56.33 -20.29
N ALA A 267 -10.47 55.27 -20.64
CA ALA A 267 -10.35 53.97 -20.03
C ALA A 267 -9.18 53.18 -20.64
N PRO A 268 -8.23 52.64 -19.83
CA PRO A 268 -7.21 51.73 -20.33
C PRO A 268 -7.86 50.43 -20.85
N LEU A 269 -7.23 49.80 -21.85
CA LEU A 269 -7.69 48.48 -22.30
C LEU A 269 -7.55 47.45 -21.17
N VAL A 270 -8.56 46.65 -20.96
CA VAL A 270 -8.53 45.54 -19.94
C VAL A 270 -7.35 44.62 -20.21
N THR A 271 -7.09 44.37 -21.51
CA THR A 271 -5.98 43.51 -21.97
C THR A 271 -4.60 44.14 -21.82
N SER A 272 -4.47 45.45 -21.51
CA SER A 272 -3.16 46.02 -21.19
C SER A 272 -2.68 45.75 -19.77
N SER A 273 -3.56 45.21 -18.92
CA SER A 273 -3.22 44.85 -17.56
C SER A 273 -2.71 43.42 -17.45
N PRO A 274 -1.52 43.16 -16.88
CA PRO A 274 -1.04 41.81 -16.62
C PRO A 274 -2.01 40.99 -15.76
N PHE A 275 -2.74 41.66 -14.84
CA PHE A 275 -3.72 40.99 -13.97
C PHE A 275 -4.89 40.36 -14.74
N PHE A 276 -5.22 40.85 -15.94
CA PHE A 276 -6.23 40.21 -16.80
C PHE A 276 -5.78 38.81 -17.22
N PHE A 277 -4.57 38.68 -17.71
CA PHE A 277 -4.02 37.40 -18.16
C PHE A 277 -3.81 36.42 -16.99
N ILE A 278 -3.35 36.93 -15.84
CA ILE A 278 -3.23 36.13 -14.61
C ILE A 278 -4.61 35.63 -14.20
N GLY A 279 -5.64 36.48 -14.16
CA GLY A 279 -7.00 36.09 -13.80
C GLY A 279 -7.57 35.04 -14.77
N LEU A 280 -7.36 35.21 -16.07
CA LEU A 280 -7.79 34.25 -17.09
C LEU A 280 -7.08 32.91 -16.93
N THR A 281 -5.76 32.91 -16.71
CA THR A 281 -4.98 31.70 -16.49
C THR A 281 -5.44 30.96 -15.23
N VAL A 282 -5.69 31.67 -14.13
CA VAL A 282 -6.19 31.09 -12.87
C VAL A 282 -7.59 30.48 -13.05
N MET A 283 -8.48 31.12 -13.83
CA MET A 283 -9.79 30.56 -14.18
C MET A 283 -9.67 29.26 -14.98
N ILE A 284 -8.80 29.24 -16.00
CA ILE A 284 -8.58 28.04 -16.83
C ILE A 284 -8.05 26.89 -15.97
N ILE A 285 -7.03 27.14 -15.14
CA ILE A 285 -6.48 26.13 -14.23
C ILE A 285 -7.55 25.65 -13.25
N GLY A 286 -8.35 26.56 -12.68
CA GLY A 286 -9.46 26.23 -11.80
C GLY A 286 -10.50 25.32 -12.46
N SER A 287 -10.87 25.62 -13.68
CA SER A 287 -11.81 24.78 -14.47
C SER A 287 -11.21 23.39 -14.75
N LEU A 288 -9.94 23.32 -15.13
CA LEU A 288 -9.25 22.04 -15.36
C LEU A 288 -9.18 21.19 -14.09
N LEU A 289 -8.86 21.77 -12.94
CA LEU A 289 -8.86 21.07 -11.66
C LEU A 289 -10.26 20.55 -11.29
N PHE A 290 -11.29 21.38 -11.49
CA PHE A 290 -12.68 20.94 -11.24
C PHE A 290 -13.05 19.74 -12.11
N LEU A 291 -12.76 19.79 -13.41
CA LEU A 291 -13.02 18.68 -14.34
C LEU A 291 -12.21 17.43 -13.96
N THR A 292 -10.95 17.60 -13.54
CA THR A 292 -10.11 16.50 -13.06
C THR A 292 -10.72 15.82 -11.83
N GLY A 293 -11.25 16.61 -10.90
CA GLY A 293 -11.96 16.07 -9.72
C GLY A 293 -13.19 15.25 -10.10
N PHE A 294 -13.98 15.77 -11.04
CA PHE A 294 -15.18 15.09 -11.55
C PHE A 294 -14.85 13.79 -12.29
N LEU A 295 -13.83 13.81 -13.16
CA LEU A 295 -13.35 12.61 -13.84
C LEU A 295 -12.81 11.56 -12.86
N GLY A 296 -12.04 12.00 -11.86
CA GLY A 296 -11.55 11.12 -10.80
C GLY A 296 -12.68 10.43 -10.04
N GLU A 297 -13.78 11.15 -9.75
CA GLU A 297 -14.98 10.58 -9.10
C GLU A 297 -15.67 9.53 -9.99
N LEU A 298 -15.82 9.81 -11.29
CA LEU A 298 -16.41 8.86 -12.26
C LEU A 298 -15.57 7.59 -12.40
N ILE A 299 -14.24 7.72 -12.50
CA ILE A 299 -13.32 6.58 -12.60
C ILE A 299 -13.41 5.74 -11.33
N ASN A 300 -13.47 6.37 -10.16
CA ASN A 300 -13.54 5.68 -8.89
C ASN A 300 -14.84 4.84 -8.75
N ARG A 301 -15.95 5.37 -9.24
CA ARG A 301 -17.25 4.64 -9.25
C ARG A 301 -17.24 3.41 -10.17
N ASN A 302 -16.53 3.45 -11.27
CA ASN A 302 -16.54 2.41 -12.30
C ASN A 302 -15.43 1.36 -12.16
N SER A 303 -14.57 1.41 -11.14
CA SER A 303 -13.41 0.53 -11.01
C SER A 303 -13.72 -0.79 -10.31
N SER A 304 -14.59 -1.64 -10.86
CA SER A 304 -14.93 -2.97 -10.32
C SER A 304 -13.87 -4.07 -10.56
N GLU A 305 -12.83 -3.82 -11.36
CA GLU A 305 -11.87 -4.85 -11.77
C GLU A 305 -10.41 -4.60 -11.32
N ARG A 306 -10.20 -3.86 -10.24
CA ARG A 306 -8.85 -3.42 -9.82
C ARG A 306 -7.87 -4.55 -9.48
N ASN A 307 -8.37 -5.71 -9.03
CA ASN A 307 -7.59 -6.84 -8.52
C ASN A 307 -7.81 -8.15 -9.32
N SER A 308 -8.07 -8.04 -10.63
CA SER A 308 -8.18 -9.20 -11.52
C SER A 308 -6.78 -9.72 -11.87
N TYR A 309 -6.35 -10.84 -11.27
CA TYR A 309 -5.08 -11.50 -11.55
C TYR A 309 -5.31 -12.84 -12.25
N LEU A 310 -4.59 -13.08 -13.35
CA LEU A 310 -4.67 -14.36 -14.08
C LEU A 310 -3.86 -15.42 -13.34
N ILE A 311 -4.54 -16.24 -12.57
CA ILE A 311 -3.96 -17.39 -11.90
C ILE A 311 -3.75 -18.48 -12.95
N ARG A 312 -2.57 -19.09 -12.98
CA ARG A 312 -2.23 -20.17 -13.86
C ARG A 312 -2.54 -21.53 -13.26
N GLU A 313 -2.19 -21.74 -12.02
CA GLU A 313 -2.30 -23.02 -11.33
C GLU A 313 -2.59 -22.81 -9.85
N LYS A 314 -3.32 -23.75 -9.23
CA LYS A 314 -3.58 -23.82 -7.78
C LYS A 314 -3.31 -25.22 -7.29
N VAL A 315 -2.91 -25.39 -6.04
CA VAL A 315 -2.72 -26.66 -5.36
C VAL A 315 -3.26 -26.60 -3.94
N ASN A 316 -4.12 -27.57 -3.57
CA ASN A 316 -4.79 -27.70 -2.26
C ASN A 316 -5.70 -26.49 -1.87
N ILE A 317 -6.16 -25.67 -2.84
CA ILE A 317 -7.07 -24.53 -2.63
C ILE A 317 -8.41 -24.80 -3.30
#